data_49b51f05624c6dc7e03f988c68f3a40c
#
_entry.id   49b51f05624c6dc7e03f988c68f3a40c
#
_cell.length_a   1.000
_cell.length_b   1.000
_cell.length_c   1.000
_cell.angle_alpha   90.00
_cell.angle_beta   90.00
_cell.angle_gamma   90.00
#
_symmetry.space_group_name_H-M   'P 1'
#
loop_
_entity.id
_entity.type
_entity.pdbx_description
1 polymer ?
#
loop_
_entity_poly.entity_id
_entity_poly.type
_entity_poly.pdbx_seq_one_letter_code
_entity_poly.pdbx_strand_id
1 'polypeptide(L)'
;MDHVVLEIDLHLINNIRVIYYVVSNSVEQRVLTNKINGILAKKDVHRFNNGEGSYYSIPVEKIIYTTVKVREDLETKKAYEPIFTTY
;
A
#
# COMPACT_ATOMS: atom_id res chain seq x y z
N MET A 1 7.53 16.78 13.17
CA MET A 1 6.83 16.57 11.89
C MET A 1 5.79 15.49 12.06
N ASP A 2 4.58 15.79 11.67
CA ASP A 2 3.49 14.86 11.85
C ASP A 2 3.56 13.74 10.83
N HIS A 3 3.25 12.54 11.27
CA HIS A 3 3.12 11.38 10.41
C HIS A 3 1.65 11.12 10.11
N VAL A 4 1.37 10.57 8.96
CA VAL A 4 0.03 10.17 8.56
C VAL A 4 0.04 8.72 8.10
N VAL A 5 -1.13 8.11 8.13
CA VAL A 5 -1.31 6.77 7.59
C VAL A 5 -1.75 6.89 6.14
N LEU A 6 -1.11 6.14 5.27
CA LEU A 6 -1.51 6.01 3.87
C LEU A 6 -2.20 4.66 3.68
N GLU A 7 -3.33 4.70 3.03
CA GLU A 7 -4.02 3.49 2.57
C GLU A 7 -3.58 3.20 1.15
N ILE A 8 -2.90 2.08 0.96
CA ILE A 8 -2.43 1.62 -0.34
C ILE A 8 -3.39 0.56 -0.82
N ASP A 9 -4.01 0.79 -1.98
CA ASP A 9 -5.01 -0.10 -2.55
C ASP A 9 -4.47 -0.67 -3.84
N LEU A 10 -4.18 -1.97 -3.83
CA LEU A 10 -3.67 -2.70 -4.99
C LEU A 10 -4.82 -3.41 -5.67
N HIS A 11 -5.08 -3.04 -6.93
CA HIS A 11 -6.09 -3.71 -7.75
C HIS A 11 -5.39 -4.75 -8.59
N LEU A 12 -5.68 -6.02 -8.32
CA LEU A 12 -5.02 -7.15 -8.96
C LEU A 12 -5.90 -7.75 -10.04
N ILE A 13 -5.31 -8.60 -10.87
CA ILE A 13 -6.07 -9.38 -11.84
C ILE A 13 -7.06 -10.30 -11.11
N ASN A 14 -8.06 -10.81 -11.82
CA ASN A 14 -9.10 -11.68 -11.28
C ASN A 14 -9.96 -11.01 -10.22
N ASN A 15 -10.10 -9.67 -10.30
CA ASN A 15 -10.95 -8.89 -9.40
C ASN A 15 -10.56 -9.01 -7.93
N ILE A 16 -9.29 -9.22 -7.65
CA ILE A 16 -8.76 -9.24 -6.29
C ILE A 16 -8.26 -7.86 -5.92
N ARG A 17 -8.56 -7.45 -4.71
CA ARG A 17 -8.15 -6.15 -4.18
C ARG A 17 -7.45 -6.36 -2.84
N VAL A 18 -6.29 -5.74 -2.68
CA VAL A 18 -5.52 -5.81 -1.44
C VAL A 18 -5.31 -4.39 -0.94
N ILE A 19 -5.71 -4.15 0.29
CA ILE A 19 -5.51 -2.85 0.95
C ILE A 19 -4.55 -3.05 2.11
N TYR A 20 -3.49 -2.24 2.17
CA TYR A 20 -2.60 -2.23 3.31
C TYR A 20 -2.25 -0.80 3.67
N TYR A 21 -1.65 -0.61 4.84
CA TYR A 21 -1.43 0.71 5.42
C TYR A 21 0.04 0.91 5.72
N VAL A 22 0.54 2.10 5.42
CA VAL A 22 1.91 2.49 5.76
C VAL A 22 1.90 3.86 6.40
N VAL A 23 2.89 4.13 7.24
CA VAL A 23 3.05 5.44 7.86
C VAL A 23 4.00 6.26 6.99
N SER A 24 3.63 7.49 6.72
CA SER A 24 4.42 8.40 5.90
C SER A 24 4.59 9.72 6.61
N ASN A 25 5.74 10.34 6.39
CA ASN A 25 6.01 11.70 6.86
C ASN A 25 5.77 12.75 5.78
N SER A 26 5.18 12.36 4.66
CA SER A 26 4.89 13.26 3.56
C SER A 26 3.50 12.97 3.00
N VAL A 27 2.78 14.04 2.67
CA VAL A 27 1.51 13.98 1.97
C VAL A 27 1.62 14.55 0.56
N GLU A 28 2.84 14.88 0.12
CA GLU A 28 3.05 15.43 -1.21
C GLU A 28 2.70 14.40 -2.28
N GLN A 29 1.81 14.77 -3.17
CA GLN A 29 1.35 13.89 -4.25
C GLN A 29 2.50 13.38 -5.10
N ARG A 30 3.50 14.22 -5.36
CA ARG A 30 4.67 13.84 -6.15
C ARG A 30 5.46 12.70 -5.49
N VAL A 31 5.66 12.77 -4.17
CA VAL A 31 6.39 11.75 -3.43
C VAL A 31 5.62 10.43 -3.46
N LEU A 32 4.31 10.50 -3.26
CA LEU A 32 3.44 9.33 -3.26
C LEU A 32 3.41 8.67 -4.64
N THR A 33 3.29 9.48 -5.68
CA THR A 33 3.29 8.99 -7.07
C THR A 33 4.60 8.30 -7.40
N ASN A 34 5.73 8.86 -6.97
CA ASN A 34 7.04 8.27 -7.21
C ASN A 34 7.20 6.93 -6.51
N LYS A 35 6.68 6.79 -5.29
CA LYS A 35 6.69 5.51 -4.58
C LYS A 35 5.94 4.44 -5.35
N ILE A 36 4.74 4.77 -5.83
CA ILE A 36 3.92 3.84 -6.59
C ILE A 36 4.60 3.47 -7.91
N ASN A 37 5.11 4.46 -8.63
CA ASN A 37 5.81 4.21 -9.90
C ASN A 37 7.05 3.33 -9.67
N GLY A 38 7.76 3.51 -8.56
CA GLY A 38 8.88 2.66 -8.20
C GLY A 38 8.48 1.21 -7.98
N ILE A 39 7.33 0.97 -7.36
CA ILE A 39 6.78 -0.38 -7.18
C ILE A 39 6.46 -1.00 -8.54
N LEU A 40 5.76 -0.27 -9.40
CA LEU A 40 5.31 -0.78 -10.69
C LEU A 40 6.46 -0.98 -11.69
N ALA A 41 7.56 -0.24 -11.54
CA ALA A 41 8.72 -0.36 -12.42
C ALA A 41 9.55 -1.61 -12.13
N LYS A 42 9.43 -2.18 -10.94
CA LYS A 42 10.16 -3.39 -10.56
C LYS A 42 9.45 -4.61 -11.15
N LYS A 43 10.14 -5.36 -11.99
CA LYS A 43 9.61 -6.60 -12.57
C LYS A 43 9.81 -7.77 -11.59
N ASP A 44 9.44 -7.56 -10.34
CA ASP A 44 9.67 -8.52 -9.27
C ASP A 44 8.43 -8.56 -8.37
N VAL A 45 8.63 -8.73 -7.10
CA VAL A 45 7.59 -8.92 -6.11
C VAL A 45 7.51 -7.68 -5.23
N HIS A 46 6.30 -7.19 -5.03
CA HIS A 46 6.04 -6.14 -4.05
C HIS A 46 5.82 -6.79 -2.69
N ARG A 47 6.62 -6.39 -1.71
CA ARG A 47 6.55 -6.93 -0.34
C ARG A 47 6.08 -5.87 0.63
N PHE A 48 5.22 -6.29 1.55
CA PHE A 48 4.79 -5.45 2.65
C PHE A 48 4.50 -6.32 3.87
N ASN A 49 4.38 -5.69 5.03
CA ASN A 49 4.08 -6.40 6.26
C ASN A 49 2.99 -5.66 7.04
N ASN A 50 2.42 -6.33 8.04
CA ASN A 50 1.38 -5.75 8.87
C ASN A 50 1.92 -5.10 10.15
N GLY A 51 3.25 -5.00 10.30
CA GLY A 51 3.87 -4.45 11.51
C GLY A 51 3.95 -5.43 12.67
N GLU A 52 3.44 -6.65 12.52
CA GLU A 52 3.39 -7.66 13.58
C GLU A 52 4.08 -8.98 13.20
N GLY A 53 4.95 -8.93 12.20
CA GLY A 53 5.75 -10.09 11.81
C GLY A 53 5.20 -10.91 10.65
N SER A 54 4.00 -10.62 10.16
CA SER A 54 3.48 -11.26 8.96
C SER A 54 3.93 -10.49 7.72
N TYR A 55 4.43 -11.22 6.72
CA TYR A 55 4.93 -10.65 5.48
C TYR A 55 4.09 -11.16 4.31
N TYR A 56 3.84 -10.26 3.38
CA TYR A 56 3.04 -10.53 2.18
C TYR A 56 3.88 -10.21 0.96
N SER A 57 3.71 -11.03 -0.08
CA SER A 57 4.43 -10.83 -1.34
C SER A 57 3.45 -10.94 -2.49
N ILE A 58 3.43 -9.94 -3.36
CA ILE A 58 2.54 -9.90 -4.51
C ILE A 58 3.39 -9.67 -5.75
N PRO A 59 3.32 -10.57 -6.75
CA PRO A 59 4.03 -10.33 -8.02
C PRO A 59 3.53 -9.03 -8.66
N VAL A 60 4.45 -8.14 -9.00
CA VAL A 60 4.09 -6.83 -9.57
C VAL A 60 3.29 -6.99 -10.86
N GLU A 61 3.58 -8.02 -11.64
CA GLU A 61 2.86 -8.30 -12.89
C GLU A 61 1.36 -8.58 -12.70
N LYS A 62 0.94 -8.90 -11.46
CA LYS A 62 -0.46 -9.13 -11.13
C LYS A 62 -1.19 -7.85 -10.74
N ILE A 63 -0.48 -6.75 -10.61
CA ILE A 63 -1.06 -5.47 -10.20
C ILE A 63 -1.50 -4.72 -11.46
N ILE A 64 -2.80 -4.42 -11.56
CA ILE A 64 -3.37 -3.67 -12.68
C ILE A 64 -3.15 -2.18 -12.47
N TYR A 65 -3.52 -1.69 -11.28
CA TYR A 65 -3.30 -0.30 -10.91
C TYR A 65 -3.34 -0.17 -9.38
N THR A 66 -2.86 0.96 -8.89
CA THR A 66 -2.73 1.23 -7.47
C THR A 66 -3.29 2.61 -7.15
N THR A 67 -4.00 2.73 -6.04
CA THR A 67 -4.41 4.04 -5.53
C THR A 67 -3.83 4.24 -4.14
N VAL A 68 -3.59 5.51 -3.79
CA VAL A 68 -3.08 5.90 -2.48
C VAL A 68 -4.00 6.95 -1.90
N LYS A 69 -4.43 6.74 -0.67
CA LYS A 69 -5.30 7.68 0.03
C LYS A 69 -4.69 8.03 1.38
N VAL A 70 -4.68 9.31 1.72
CA VAL A 70 -4.24 9.76 3.03
C VAL A 70 -5.39 9.53 4.02
N ARG A 71 -5.08 8.85 5.12
CA ARG A 71 -6.06 8.52 6.17
C ARG A 71 -5.67 9.25 7.45
N GLU A 72 -6.16 10.47 7.61
CA GLU A 72 -5.89 11.26 8.81
C GLU A 72 -6.66 10.78 10.03
N ASP A 73 -7.69 9.95 9.81
CA ASP A 73 -8.52 9.36 10.85
C ASP A 73 -7.89 8.14 11.54
N LEU A 74 -6.75 7.65 11.03
CA LEU A 74 -6.09 6.47 11.56
C LEU A 74 -4.87 6.85 12.41
N GLU A 75 -4.63 6.05 13.45
CA GLU A 75 -3.50 6.27 14.36
C GLU A 75 -2.22 5.71 13.76
N THR A 76 -1.15 6.52 13.76
CA THR A 76 0.14 6.14 13.18
C THR A 76 0.89 5.09 14.00
N LYS A 77 0.55 4.94 15.28
CA LYS A 77 1.22 3.99 16.18
C LYS A 77 0.54 2.62 16.24
N LYS A 78 -0.59 2.48 15.55
CA LYS A 78 -1.35 1.24 15.53
C LYS A 78 -1.03 0.43 14.30
N ALA A 79 -0.94 -0.88 14.45
CA ALA A 79 -0.80 -1.80 13.32
C ALA A 79 -2.18 -2.11 12.74
N TYR A 80 -2.27 -2.18 11.44
CA TYR A 80 -3.51 -2.49 10.72
C TYR A 80 -3.28 -3.70 9.83
N GLU A 81 -4.17 -4.68 9.93
CA GLU A 81 -4.10 -5.86 9.09
C GLU A 81 -4.45 -5.50 7.65
N PRO A 82 -3.75 -6.09 6.67
CA PRO A 82 -4.16 -5.97 5.27
C PRO A 82 -5.53 -6.58 5.04
N ILE A 83 -6.27 -5.99 4.11
CA ILE A 83 -7.61 -6.44 3.76
C ILE A 83 -7.57 -7.04 2.37
N PHE A 84 -8.01 -8.29 2.24
CA PHE A 84 -8.09 -9.00 0.97
C PHE A 84 -9.56 -9.16 0.61
N THR A 85 -9.96 -8.59 -0.51
CA THR A 85 -11.35 -8.67 -0.96
C THR A 85 -11.42 -9.06 -2.43
N THR A 86 -12.62 -9.48 -2.86
CA THR A 86 -12.91 -9.71 -4.27
C THR A 86 -14.07 -8.79 -4.67
N TYR A 87 -14.08 -8.39 -5.93
CA TYR A 87 -15.19 -7.57 -6.46
C TYR A 87 -16.38 -8.43 -6.81
#